data_280e01d7a0400d6f6dea2150df3fbbdf
#
_entry.id   280e01d7a0400d6f6dea2150df3fbbdf
#
_cell.length_a   1.000
_cell.length_b   1.000
_cell.length_c   1.000
_cell.angle_alpha   90.00
_cell.angle_beta   90.00
_cell.angle_gamma   90.00
#
_symmetry.space_group_name_H-M   'P 1'
#
loop_
_entity.id
_entity.type
_entity.pdbx_description
1 polymer ?
#
loop_
_entity_poly.entity_id
_entity_poly.type
_entity_poly.pdbx_seq_one_letter_code
_entity_poly.pdbx_strand_id
1 'polypeptide(L)'
;MAMCCDLQVDVNGEEVFLVNKKILESFSSRFSKLFGKPMGITSLKVIFHDFPGGAEGFELMTRFCYSNGRTEITPSNLVLVYCIADFMEMDGDILLQAQSTLKGISSWSWSELLVALKQCQDLLPPSNSSLILHLVMDCIIGKLSCPSVPTLYDNTSTENVSSFQFSGGTSTIYHLKSNRSMKTWWFEDVMFLNTTLIKMVIRSLISKEVEQSTVFKFLIRYHQSKCSGAKSEEKYKITEVVIGLLSLLDRSSLSFRGLFNMYQAALNMKLGKKCKTKLEIMISSQLDEATIDYLLVPSPRGKKYVYDVNLILRLGESYLLQEGDNLPQMSHSTKVAELMDSYLAEVAPDFHLKPSKFAALVLLLPASVRESHDRLYEAIAVYFKCHTGLYEQEKLTICCALNYKKLSAEALKQVPCTKFPSRRAVEAFKKQQSNLRSFLQDFYYIGTKDEKEEIDPVLLDAKDLDLPTKALELKRVFGAVQIQVKNVIKSRLPFQTTNNRYLPNLFP
;
A
#
# COMPACT_ATOMS: atom_id res chain seq x y z
N MET A 1 48.31 -21.21 -38.77
CA MET A 1 48.94 -21.32 -37.44
C MET A 1 47.92 -21.80 -36.46
N ALA A 2 48.10 -22.95 -35.84
CA ALA A 2 47.21 -23.41 -34.78
C ALA A 2 47.30 -22.41 -33.63
N MET A 3 46.17 -21.79 -33.24
CA MET A 3 46.09 -20.93 -32.06
C MET A 3 46.35 -21.78 -30.83
N CYS A 4 47.47 -21.56 -30.13
CA CYS A 4 47.77 -22.27 -28.90
C CYS A 4 46.94 -21.67 -27.77
N CYS A 5 46.02 -22.45 -27.21
CA CYS A 5 45.27 -22.08 -26.00
C CYS A 5 46.17 -22.34 -24.80
N ASP A 6 46.62 -21.28 -24.13
CA ASP A 6 47.58 -21.28 -23.03
C ASP A 6 46.99 -20.83 -21.69
N LEU A 7 45.68 -20.50 -21.67
CA LEU A 7 44.95 -20.04 -20.50
C LEU A 7 43.67 -20.86 -20.28
N GLN A 8 43.51 -21.38 -19.07
CA GLN A 8 42.31 -22.03 -18.61
C GLN A 8 41.51 -21.04 -17.74
N VAL A 9 40.24 -20.78 -18.10
CA VAL A 9 39.36 -19.89 -17.34
C VAL A 9 38.15 -20.67 -16.89
N ASP A 10 37.98 -20.73 -15.59
CA ASP A 10 36.81 -21.33 -14.92
C ASP A 10 35.82 -20.17 -14.60
N VAL A 11 34.62 -20.26 -15.11
CA VAL A 11 33.61 -19.21 -14.99
C VAL A 11 32.51 -19.68 -14.07
N ASN A 12 32.39 -19.07 -12.91
CA ASN A 12 31.36 -19.29 -11.88
C ASN A 12 31.24 -20.75 -11.38
N GLY A 13 32.24 -21.62 -11.74
CA GLY A 13 32.15 -23.07 -11.52
C GLY A 13 31.16 -23.77 -12.46
N GLU A 14 30.62 -23.08 -13.46
CA GLU A 14 29.66 -23.60 -14.45
C GLU A 14 30.40 -24.28 -15.62
N GLU A 15 31.42 -23.61 -16.17
CA GLU A 15 32.15 -24.06 -17.36
C GLU A 15 33.58 -23.62 -17.36
N VAL A 16 34.45 -24.40 -18.06
CA VAL A 16 35.87 -24.14 -18.18
C VAL A 16 36.25 -23.90 -19.63
N PHE A 17 36.78 -22.72 -19.90
CA PHE A 17 37.19 -22.30 -21.23
C PHE A 17 38.73 -22.40 -21.40
N LEU A 18 39.15 -22.89 -22.55
CA LEU A 18 40.56 -22.87 -22.98
C LEU A 18 40.75 -21.78 -24.04
N VAL A 19 41.48 -20.74 -23.71
CA VAL A 19 41.57 -19.52 -24.51
C VAL A 19 43.03 -19.07 -24.69
N ASN A 20 43.26 -18.19 -25.66
CA ASN A 20 44.56 -17.59 -25.88
C ASN A 20 44.71 -16.34 -25.01
N LYS A 21 45.68 -16.38 -24.10
CA LYS A 21 45.98 -15.30 -23.15
C LYS A 21 46.24 -13.96 -23.84
N LYS A 22 47.09 -13.92 -24.87
CA LYS A 22 47.49 -12.69 -25.56
C LYS A 22 46.34 -11.98 -26.24
N ILE A 23 45.37 -12.74 -26.77
CA ILE A 23 44.16 -12.17 -27.39
C ILE A 23 43.34 -11.47 -26.33
N LEU A 24 43.10 -12.11 -25.17
CA LEU A 24 42.28 -11.51 -24.10
C LEU A 24 42.98 -10.30 -23.45
N GLU A 25 44.31 -10.36 -23.26
CA GLU A 25 45.09 -9.23 -22.74
C GLU A 25 45.03 -7.98 -23.64
N SER A 26 44.90 -8.16 -24.96
CA SER A 26 44.80 -7.02 -25.89
C SER A 26 43.50 -6.26 -25.83
N PHE A 27 42.44 -6.86 -25.25
CA PHE A 27 41.11 -6.23 -25.13
C PHE A 27 40.68 -5.91 -23.70
N SER A 28 41.40 -6.48 -22.67
CA SER A 28 40.97 -6.33 -21.28
C SER A 28 42.14 -5.89 -20.40
N SER A 29 42.03 -4.69 -19.83
CA SER A 29 42.98 -4.18 -18.85
C SER A 29 43.00 -5.04 -17.59
N ARG A 30 41.90 -5.70 -17.22
CA ARG A 30 41.84 -6.62 -16.09
C ARG A 30 42.70 -7.86 -16.32
N PHE A 31 42.68 -8.47 -17.52
CA PHE A 31 43.59 -9.54 -17.87
C PHE A 31 45.04 -9.08 -17.91
N SER A 32 45.33 -7.91 -18.48
CA SER A 32 46.67 -7.33 -18.49
C SER A 32 47.21 -7.14 -17.06
N LYS A 33 46.41 -6.68 -16.13
CA LYS A 33 46.78 -6.51 -14.71
C LYS A 33 47.02 -7.86 -14.02
N LEU A 34 46.21 -8.88 -14.31
CA LEU A 34 46.31 -10.22 -13.71
C LEU A 34 47.62 -10.90 -14.12
N PHE A 35 48.11 -10.64 -15.33
CA PHE A 35 49.28 -11.31 -15.91
C PHE A 35 50.53 -10.42 -16.04
N GLY A 36 50.43 -9.15 -15.66
CA GLY A 36 51.55 -8.17 -15.81
C GLY A 36 52.77 -8.41 -14.90
N LYS A 37 52.77 -9.44 -14.03
CA LYS A 37 53.94 -9.89 -13.31
C LYS A 37 54.50 -11.16 -13.98
N PRO A 38 55.81 -11.25 -14.26
CA PRO A 38 56.38 -12.43 -14.85
C PRO A 38 56.31 -13.60 -13.86
N MET A 39 55.25 -14.39 -13.96
CA MET A 39 55.19 -15.70 -13.31
C MET A 39 55.70 -16.74 -14.31
N GLY A 40 56.82 -17.34 -13.97
CA GLY A 40 57.33 -18.47 -14.75
C GLY A 40 56.38 -19.66 -14.63
N ILE A 41 56.10 -20.22 -15.83
CA ILE A 41 55.76 -21.63 -16.07
C ILE A 41 54.29 -22.06 -15.97
N THR A 42 53.84 -22.71 -17.07
CA THR A 42 52.85 -23.75 -17.25
C THR A 42 51.39 -23.48 -16.83
N SER A 43 50.52 -23.60 -17.82
CA SER A 43 49.05 -23.52 -17.78
C SER A 43 48.50 -22.62 -16.68
N LEU A 44 48.30 -21.34 -17.03
CA LEU A 44 47.67 -20.37 -16.17
C LEU A 44 46.19 -20.74 -16.01
N LYS A 45 45.72 -20.83 -14.76
CA LYS A 45 44.29 -20.98 -14.44
C LYS A 45 43.79 -19.73 -13.78
N VAL A 46 42.67 -19.18 -14.29
CA VAL A 46 41.90 -18.06 -13.71
C VAL A 46 40.52 -18.55 -13.33
N ILE A 47 40.02 -18.11 -12.19
CA ILE A 47 38.67 -18.44 -11.72
C ILE A 47 37.92 -17.14 -11.50
N PHE A 48 36.78 -16.97 -12.18
CA PHE A 48 35.82 -15.92 -11.92
C PHE A 48 34.62 -16.50 -11.15
N HIS A 49 34.22 -15.88 -10.05
CA HIS A 49 33.09 -16.34 -9.24
C HIS A 49 31.77 -15.62 -9.57
N ASP A 50 31.86 -14.38 -10.04
CA ASP A 50 30.69 -13.53 -10.32
C ASP A 50 30.80 -12.88 -11.70
N PHE A 51 31.11 -13.67 -12.73
CA PHE A 51 31.23 -13.16 -14.10
C PHE A 51 29.81 -12.78 -14.62
N PRO A 52 29.62 -11.55 -15.17
CA PRO A 52 28.36 -11.12 -15.69
C PRO A 52 27.82 -12.05 -16.79
N GLY A 53 26.61 -12.60 -16.60
CA GLY A 53 26.02 -13.56 -17.54
C GLY A 53 26.63 -14.95 -17.53
N GLY A 54 27.50 -15.27 -16.55
CA GLY A 54 28.10 -16.60 -16.42
C GLY A 54 28.88 -17.07 -17.65
N ALA A 55 28.76 -18.35 -17.97
CA ALA A 55 29.44 -18.99 -19.11
C ALA A 55 29.07 -18.33 -20.47
N GLU A 56 27.79 -18.02 -20.69
CA GLU A 56 27.29 -17.34 -21.89
C GLU A 56 27.94 -15.95 -22.07
N GLY A 57 28.05 -15.21 -20.96
CA GLY A 57 28.70 -13.90 -20.97
C GLY A 57 30.19 -13.99 -21.33
N PHE A 58 30.89 -14.97 -20.77
CA PHE A 58 32.29 -15.18 -21.09
C PHE A 58 32.51 -15.64 -22.55
N GLU A 59 31.62 -16.49 -23.07
CA GLU A 59 31.64 -16.88 -24.49
C GLU A 59 31.40 -15.66 -25.40
N LEU A 60 30.47 -14.78 -25.09
CA LEU A 60 30.21 -13.55 -25.84
C LEU A 60 31.45 -12.64 -25.85
N MET A 61 32.11 -12.46 -24.71
CA MET A 61 33.36 -11.71 -24.59
C MET A 61 34.47 -12.32 -25.43
N THR A 62 34.68 -13.64 -25.34
CA THR A 62 35.73 -14.32 -26.13
C THR A 62 35.49 -14.20 -27.61
N ARG A 63 34.24 -14.38 -28.06
CA ARG A 63 33.89 -14.16 -29.48
C ARG A 63 34.21 -12.74 -29.94
N PHE A 64 33.92 -11.72 -29.11
CA PHE A 64 34.32 -10.33 -29.38
C PHE A 64 35.83 -10.19 -29.54
N CYS A 65 36.63 -10.71 -28.62
CA CYS A 65 38.09 -10.64 -28.66
C CYS A 65 38.66 -11.37 -29.87
N TYR A 66 38.16 -12.57 -30.18
CA TYR A 66 38.63 -13.38 -31.31
C TYR A 66 38.22 -12.85 -32.68
N SER A 67 37.12 -12.08 -32.73
CA SER A 67 36.69 -11.39 -33.94
C SER A 67 37.31 -10.00 -34.12
N ASN A 68 38.35 -9.70 -33.34
CA ASN A 68 39.07 -8.42 -33.37
C ASN A 68 38.11 -7.22 -33.13
N GLY A 69 37.27 -7.33 -32.13
CA GLY A 69 36.33 -6.28 -31.74
C GLY A 69 35.07 -6.15 -32.59
N ARG A 70 34.79 -7.11 -33.48
CA ARG A 70 33.64 -7.09 -34.38
C ARG A 70 32.56 -8.04 -33.89
N THR A 71 31.73 -7.57 -32.98
CA THR A 71 30.53 -8.31 -32.53
C THR A 71 29.32 -7.42 -32.74
N GLU A 72 28.25 -7.98 -33.24
CA GLU A 72 27.01 -7.26 -33.38
C GLU A 72 26.38 -7.01 -32.01
N ILE A 73 26.27 -5.75 -31.64
CA ILE A 73 25.58 -5.31 -30.41
C ILE A 73 24.15 -5.00 -30.77
N THR A 74 23.25 -5.82 -30.25
CA THR A 74 21.79 -5.72 -30.46
C THR A 74 21.10 -5.29 -29.16
N PRO A 75 19.85 -4.83 -29.19
CA PRO A 75 19.08 -4.58 -27.98
C PRO A 75 19.05 -5.75 -27.00
N SER A 76 19.12 -6.99 -27.52
CA SER A 76 19.05 -8.22 -26.72
C SER A 76 20.33 -8.57 -25.97
N ASN A 77 21.50 -8.06 -26.36
CA ASN A 77 22.77 -8.34 -25.67
C ASN A 77 23.48 -7.10 -25.13
N LEU A 78 22.96 -5.91 -25.39
CA LEU A 78 23.61 -4.65 -25.05
C LEU A 78 23.93 -4.52 -23.55
N VAL A 79 22.97 -4.85 -22.68
CA VAL A 79 23.15 -4.72 -21.22
C VAL A 79 24.23 -5.69 -20.75
N LEU A 80 24.21 -6.92 -21.27
CA LEU A 80 25.21 -7.93 -20.97
C LEU A 80 26.60 -7.49 -21.42
N VAL A 81 26.73 -7.02 -22.68
CA VAL A 81 27.98 -6.48 -23.23
C VAL A 81 28.54 -5.35 -22.38
N TYR A 82 27.67 -4.43 -21.96
CA TYR A 82 28.05 -3.31 -21.09
C TYR A 82 28.57 -3.81 -19.73
N CYS A 83 27.88 -4.73 -19.09
CA CYS A 83 28.30 -5.30 -17.81
C CYS A 83 29.63 -6.04 -17.93
N ILE A 84 29.82 -6.77 -19.02
CA ILE A 84 31.10 -7.48 -19.29
C ILE A 84 32.24 -6.49 -19.51
N ALA A 85 32.01 -5.45 -20.32
CA ALA A 85 33.00 -4.42 -20.61
C ALA A 85 33.45 -3.70 -19.34
N ASP A 86 32.54 -3.35 -18.48
CA ASP A 86 32.80 -2.72 -17.18
C ASP A 86 33.57 -3.69 -16.25
N PHE A 87 33.08 -4.94 -16.13
CA PHE A 87 33.68 -5.97 -15.27
C PHE A 87 35.11 -6.32 -15.72
N MET A 88 35.34 -6.42 -17.01
CA MET A 88 36.65 -6.79 -17.59
C MET A 88 37.56 -5.60 -17.87
N GLU A 89 37.13 -4.38 -17.54
CA GLU A 89 37.84 -3.15 -17.83
C GLU A 89 38.27 -3.09 -19.30
N MET A 90 37.32 -3.33 -20.21
CA MET A 90 37.57 -3.31 -21.65
C MET A 90 37.51 -1.88 -22.17
N ASP A 91 38.56 -1.45 -22.86
CA ASP A 91 38.70 -0.07 -23.33
C ASP A 91 38.14 0.13 -24.75
N GLY A 92 37.66 1.37 -25.00
CA GLY A 92 37.48 1.99 -26.31
C GLY A 92 36.33 1.46 -27.16
N ASP A 93 36.60 0.56 -28.08
CA ASP A 93 35.67 0.24 -29.19
C ASP A 93 34.35 -0.40 -28.77
N ILE A 94 34.36 -1.29 -27.79
CA ILE A 94 33.12 -1.97 -27.32
C ILE A 94 32.17 -1.00 -26.65
N LEU A 95 32.68 -0.09 -25.84
CA LEU A 95 31.84 0.93 -25.18
C LEU A 95 31.30 1.95 -26.18
N LEU A 96 32.07 2.33 -27.19
CA LEU A 96 31.63 3.21 -28.28
C LEU A 96 30.51 2.55 -29.12
N GLN A 97 30.65 1.25 -29.44
CA GLN A 97 29.61 0.50 -30.14
C GLN A 97 28.36 0.38 -29.29
N ALA A 98 28.49 0.08 -28.00
CA ALA A 98 27.35 0.03 -27.06
C ALA A 98 26.64 1.41 -26.95
N GLN A 99 27.40 2.50 -26.86
CA GLN A 99 26.84 3.87 -26.86
C GLN A 99 26.16 4.21 -28.18
N SER A 100 26.68 3.75 -29.31
CA SER A 100 26.04 3.94 -30.62
C SER A 100 24.67 3.24 -30.68
N THR A 101 24.60 2.00 -30.18
CA THR A 101 23.33 1.25 -30.10
C THR A 101 22.35 1.92 -29.13
N LEU A 102 22.84 2.47 -27.99
CA LEU A 102 22.01 3.23 -27.03
C LEU A 102 21.44 4.52 -27.61
N LYS A 103 22.12 5.20 -28.53
CA LYS A 103 21.56 6.38 -29.21
C LYS A 103 20.29 6.07 -30.00
N GLY A 104 20.15 4.82 -30.44
CA GLY A 104 18.97 4.32 -31.15
C GLY A 104 17.84 3.80 -30.25
N ILE A 105 17.96 3.85 -28.92
CA ILE A 105 17.04 3.21 -27.97
C ILE A 105 15.57 3.68 -28.12
N SER A 106 15.34 4.91 -28.56
CA SER A 106 14.00 5.45 -28.79
C SER A 106 13.22 4.72 -29.90
N SER A 107 13.96 4.09 -30.83
CA SER A 107 13.37 3.32 -31.93
C SER A 107 13.13 1.84 -31.59
N TRP A 108 13.58 1.38 -30.43
CA TRP A 108 13.41 -0.01 -30.03
C TRP A 108 11.93 -0.38 -29.88
N SER A 109 11.63 -1.60 -30.26
CA SER A 109 10.30 -2.18 -30.05
C SER A 109 10.00 -2.37 -28.56
N TRP A 110 8.75 -2.60 -28.24
CA TRP A 110 8.34 -2.91 -26.87
C TRP A 110 9.03 -4.15 -26.32
N SER A 111 9.10 -5.21 -27.11
CA SER A 111 9.77 -6.46 -26.74
C SER A 111 11.27 -6.29 -26.45
N GLU A 112 11.96 -5.53 -27.29
CA GLU A 112 13.40 -5.24 -27.08
C GLU A 112 13.65 -4.47 -25.78
N LEU A 113 12.81 -3.47 -25.49
CA LEU A 113 12.89 -2.73 -24.22
C LEU A 113 12.63 -3.63 -23.00
N LEU A 114 11.68 -4.56 -23.09
CA LEU A 114 11.41 -5.51 -22.01
C LEU A 114 12.56 -6.49 -21.77
N VAL A 115 13.19 -6.98 -22.85
CA VAL A 115 14.39 -7.83 -22.75
C VAL A 115 15.53 -7.07 -22.07
N ALA A 116 15.80 -5.85 -22.50
CA ALA A 116 16.83 -5.01 -21.89
C ALA A 116 16.51 -4.71 -20.40
N LEU A 117 15.23 -4.41 -20.07
CA LEU A 117 14.83 -4.18 -18.69
C LEU A 117 15.01 -5.42 -17.80
N LYS A 118 14.71 -6.60 -18.34
CA LYS A 118 14.94 -7.88 -17.64
C LYS A 118 16.43 -8.10 -17.39
N GLN A 119 17.27 -7.89 -18.40
CA GLN A 119 18.73 -7.98 -18.23
C GLN A 119 19.26 -6.95 -17.22
N CYS A 120 18.75 -5.72 -17.22
CA CYS A 120 19.09 -4.74 -16.19
C CYS A 120 18.74 -5.25 -14.78
N GLN A 121 17.60 -5.93 -14.62
CA GLN A 121 17.20 -6.50 -13.34
C GLN A 121 18.14 -7.63 -12.88
N ASP A 122 18.54 -8.48 -13.81
CA ASP A 122 19.29 -9.70 -13.50
C ASP A 122 20.81 -9.44 -13.35
N LEU A 123 21.37 -8.48 -14.10
CA LEU A 123 22.81 -8.24 -14.20
C LEU A 123 23.30 -7.02 -13.42
N LEU A 124 22.46 -6.00 -13.21
CA LEU A 124 22.90 -4.78 -12.54
C LEU A 124 22.68 -4.88 -11.02
N PRO A 125 23.69 -4.52 -10.21
CA PRO A 125 23.52 -4.48 -8.76
C PRO A 125 22.45 -3.43 -8.37
N PRO A 126 21.67 -3.69 -7.30
CA PRO A 126 20.56 -2.81 -6.88
C PRO A 126 20.99 -1.37 -6.51
N SER A 127 22.29 -1.18 -6.22
CA SER A 127 22.88 0.10 -5.83
C SER A 127 23.35 0.97 -6.99
N ASN A 128 23.51 0.40 -8.18
CA ASN A 128 24.01 1.16 -9.33
C ASN A 128 22.83 1.71 -10.13
N SER A 129 22.63 3.03 -10.06
CA SER A 129 21.83 3.77 -11.03
C SER A 129 22.58 3.82 -12.36
N SER A 130 22.61 2.67 -13.06
CA SER A 130 23.22 2.56 -14.37
C SER A 130 22.50 3.49 -15.37
N LEU A 131 23.25 4.24 -16.14
CA LEU A 131 22.72 5.09 -17.22
C LEU A 131 21.80 4.29 -18.15
N ILE A 132 22.16 3.03 -18.45
CA ILE A 132 21.36 2.16 -19.30
C ILE A 132 19.98 1.89 -18.70
N LEU A 133 19.93 1.57 -17.40
CA LEU A 133 18.64 1.34 -16.73
C LEU A 133 17.73 2.57 -16.82
N HIS A 134 18.27 3.77 -16.60
CA HIS A 134 17.50 5.01 -16.72
C HIS A 134 17.00 5.23 -18.14
N LEU A 135 17.84 5.06 -19.15
CA LEU A 135 17.44 5.21 -20.54
C LEU A 135 16.36 4.21 -20.98
N VAL A 136 16.52 2.93 -20.60
CA VAL A 136 15.52 1.89 -20.86
C VAL A 136 14.21 2.22 -20.17
N MET A 137 14.27 2.66 -18.90
CA MET A 137 13.10 3.06 -18.13
C MET A 137 12.39 4.27 -18.75
N ASP A 138 13.12 5.30 -19.16
CA ASP A 138 12.53 6.50 -19.79
C ASP A 138 11.81 6.17 -21.09
N CYS A 139 12.38 5.26 -21.91
CA CYS A 139 11.75 4.79 -23.14
C CYS A 139 10.48 3.97 -22.86
N ILE A 140 10.52 3.07 -21.87
CA ILE A 140 9.33 2.28 -21.45
C ILE A 140 8.24 3.22 -20.97
N ILE A 141 8.55 4.14 -20.05
CA ILE A 141 7.60 5.11 -19.52
C ILE A 141 7.05 6.01 -20.64
N GLY A 142 7.90 6.44 -21.58
CA GLY A 142 7.47 7.18 -22.76
C GLY A 142 6.40 6.42 -23.57
N LYS A 143 6.61 5.14 -23.82
CA LYS A 143 5.63 4.29 -24.55
C LYS A 143 4.34 4.07 -23.73
N LEU A 144 4.42 3.95 -22.42
CA LEU A 144 3.26 3.80 -21.53
C LEU A 144 2.47 5.11 -21.36
N SER A 145 3.11 6.24 -21.50
CA SER A 145 2.48 7.57 -21.39
C SER A 145 1.81 8.02 -22.68
N CYS A 146 2.19 7.44 -23.83
CA CYS A 146 1.57 7.76 -25.12
C CYS A 146 0.22 7.07 -25.29
N PRO A 147 -0.85 7.77 -25.64
CA PRO A 147 -2.17 7.18 -25.90
C PRO A 147 -2.23 6.35 -27.19
N SER A 148 -1.19 6.39 -28.03
CA SER A 148 -1.11 5.61 -29.26
C SER A 148 -0.89 4.13 -28.95
N VAL A 149 -1.85 3.31 -29.34
CA VAL A 149 -1.77 1.84 -29.33
C VAL A 149 -0.47 1.43 -30.03
N PRO A 150 0.37 0.59 -29.43
CA PRO A 150 1.40 -0.07 -30.19
C PRO A 150 0.69 -0.87 -31.30
N THR A 151 0.95 -0.54 -32.53
CA THR A 151 0.56 -1.37 -33.67
C THR A 151 1.27 -2.71 -33.53
N LEU A 152 0.62 -3.64 -32.85
CA LEU A 152 0.99 -5.04 -32.77
C LEU A 152 0.66 -5.72 -34.09
N TYR A 153 1.31 -5.32 -35.16
CA TYR A 153 1.37 -6.12 -36.38
C TYR A 153 2.59 -5.69 -37.19
N ASP A 154 3.72 -6.22 -36.82
CA ASP A 154 4.70 -6.51 -37.86
C ASP A 154 4.25 -7.82 -38.49
N ASN A 155 3.37 -7.72 -39.50
CA ASN A 155 2.92 -8.83 -40.31
C ASN A 155 3.98 -9.11 -41.38
N THR A 156 4.89 -9.98 -41.05
CA THR A 156 5.62 -10.74 -42.07
C THR A 156 5.45 -12.23 -41.79
N SER A 157 4.32 -12.74 -42.21
CA SER A 157 4.24 -14.07 -42.84
C SER A 157 2.80 -14.32 -43.26
N THR A 158 2.57 -14.15 -44.54
CA THR A 158 1.47 -14.78 -45.28
C THR A 158 1.62 -16.28 -45.15
N GLU A 159 0.77 -16.92 -44.33
CA GLU A 159 0.46 -18.33 -44.55
C GLU A 159 -1.05 -18.55 -44.44
N ASN A 160 -1.56 -19.10 -45.53
CA ASN A 160 -2.91 -19.51 -45.84
C ASN A 160 -3.54 -20.32 -44.69
N VAL A 161 -4.60 -19.81 -44.08
CA VAL A 161 -5.52 -20.64 -43.31
C VAL A 161 -6.71 -20.96 -44.17
N SER A 162 -6.63 -22.14 -44.78
CA SER A 162 -7.74 -22.80 -45.41
C SER A 162 -8.89 -23.01 -44.45
N SER A 163 -10.06 -22.51 -44.82
CA SER A 163 -11.32 -22.71 -44.15
C SER A 163 -11.69 -24.20 -44.11
N PHE A 164 -11.73 -24.79 -42.94
CA PHE A 164 -12.47 -26.03 -42.72
C PHE A 164 -13.80 -25.70 -42.05
N GLN A 165 -14.88 -25.79 -42.86
CA GLN A 165 -16.23 -25.91 -42.35
C GLN A 165 -16.43 -27.32 -41.81
N PHE A 166 -16.82 -27.42 -40.54
CA PHE A 166 -17.44 -28.63 -40.02
C PHE A 166 -18.79 -28.28 -39.40
N SER A 167 -19.84 -28.87 -39.99
CA SER A 167 -21.22 -28.76 -39.55
C SER A 167 -21.49 -29.59 -38.32
N GLY A 168 -22.29 -29.06 -37.44
CA GLY A 168 -23.11 -29.81 -36.48
C GLY A 168 -22.59 -29.90 -35.05
N GLY A 169 -23.28 -29.24 -34.16
CA GLY A 169 -23.18 -29.45 -32.71
C GLY A 169 -23.18 -28.16 -31.91
N THR A 170 -24.28 -27.91 -31.25
CA THR A 170 -24.44 -26.87 -30.22
C THR A 170 -23.31 -26.92 -29.22
N SER A 171 -22.30 -26.11 -29.45
CA SER A 171 -21.26 -25.79 -28.48
C SER A 171 -21.34 -24.31 -28.20
N THR A 172 -21.71 -23.97 -26.99
CA THR A 172 -21.56 -22.62 -26.43
C THR A 172 -20.08 -22.27 -26.51
N ILE A 173 -19.69 -21.65 -27.62
CA ILE A 173 -18.37 -21.05 -27.76
C ILE A 173 -18.34 -19.87 -26.78
N TYR A 174 -17.73 -20.07 -25.64
CA TYR A 174 -17.26 -18.98 -24.83
C TYR A 174 -16.27 -18.20 -25.68
N HIS A 175 -16.76 -17.19 -26.39
CA HIS A 175 -15.92 -16.12 -26.86
C HIS A 175 -15.30 -15.46 -25.61
N LEU A 176 -14.18 -15.97 -25.18
CA LEU A 176 -13.18 -15.21 -24.45
C LEU A 176 -12.69 -14.10 -25.40
N LYS A 177 -13.59 -13.15 -25.72
CA LYS A 177 -13.19 -11.81 -26.11
C LYS A 177 -12.47 -11.26 -24.87
N SER A 178 -11.16 -11.47 -24.84
CA SER A 178 -10.26 -10.67 -24.05
C SER A 178 -10.48 -9.21 -24.47
N ASN A 179 -11.48 -8.56 -23.88
CA ASN A 179 -11.55 -7.11 -23.81
C ASN A 179 -10.38 -6.68 -22.90
N ARG A 180 -9.16 -6.85 -23.38
CA ARG A 180 -8.01 -6.12 -22.83
C ARG A 180 -8.34 -4.67 -23.09
N SER A 181 -8.81 -3.98 -22.04
CA SER A 181 -8.96 -2.53 -22.09
C SER A 181 -7.66 -1.98 -22.65
N MET A 182 -7.74 -1.10 -23.65
CA MET A 182 -6.56 -0.48 -24.28
C MET A 182 -5.57 0.12 -23.27
N LYS A 183 -6.03 0.40 -22.04
CA LYS A 183 -5.23 0.97 -20.95
C LYS A 183 -4.42 -0.05 -20.14
N THR A 184 -4.71 -1.35 -20.24
CA THR A 184 -4.11 -2.40 -19.38
C THR A 184 -3.28 -3.43 -20.14
N TRP A 185 -3.01 -3.18 -21.42
CA TRP A 185 -2.32 -4.10 -22.34
C TRP A 185 -0.92 -4.53 -21.83
N TRP A 186 -0.22 -3.63 -21.14
CA TRP A 186 1.14 -3.80 -20.68
C TRP A 186 1.27 -4.50 -19.32
N PHE A 187 0.17 -4.75 -18.61
CA PHE A 187 0.21 -5.25 -17.23
C PHE A 187 0.98 -6.56 -17.11
N GLU A 188 0.68 -7.53 -17.96
CA GLU A 188 1.31 -8.85 -17.91
C GLU A 188 2.79 -8.80 -18.28
N ASP A 189 3.14 -7.91 -19.20
CA ASP A 189 4.49 -7.81 -19.75
C ASP A 189 5.50 -7.33 -18.70
N VAL A 190 5.07 -6.55 -17.69
CA VAL A 190 5.95 -6.03 -16.64
C VAL A 190 5.77 -6.75 -15.29
N MET A 191 4.97 -7.84 -15.24
CA MET A 191 4.80 -8.62 -14.01
C MET A 191 6.09 -9.27 -13.51
N PHE A 192 7.11 -9.46 -14.35
CA PHE A 192 8.38 -10.05 -13.93
C PHE A 192 9.18 -9.13 -12.99
N LEU A 193 8.93 -7.83 -12.99
CA LEU A 193 9.69 -6.85 -12.23
C LEU A 193 9.75 -7.17 -10.73
N ASN A 194 10.93 -6.96 -10.15
CA ASN A 194 11.14 -7.05 -8.71
C ASN A 194 10.64 -5.80 -7.98
N THR A 195 10.67 -5.82 -6.65
CA THR A 195 10.17 -4.72 -5.81
C THR A 195 10.96 -3.43 -5.94
N THR A 196 12.21 -3.47 -6.42
CA THR A 196 13.04 -2.28 -6.63
C THR A 196 12.65 -1.58 -7.92
N LEU A 197 12.61 -2.32 -9.03
CA LEU A 197 12.26 -1.76 -10.33
C LEU A 197 10.79 -1.32 -10.38
N ILE A 198 9.87 -2.05 -9.76
CA ILE A 198 8.48 -1.62 -9.71
C ILE A 198 8.30 -0.26 -9.01
N LYS A 199 9.08 0.02 -7.94
CA LYS A 199 9.07 1.35 -7.30
C LYS A 199 9.51 2.44 -8.27
N MET A 200 10.53 2.19 -9.08
CA MET A 200 11.02 3.15 -10.07
C MET A 200 9.98 3.38 -11.16
N VAL A 201 9.44 2.30 -11.75
CA VAL A 201 8.40 2.37 -12.80
C VAL A 201 7.20 3.18 -12.32
N ILE A 202 6.64 2.84 -11.16
CA ILE A 202 5.42 3.50 -10.66
C ILE A 202 5.66 4.97 -10.35
N ARG A 203 6.78 5.32 -9.72
CA ARG A 203 7.11 6.73 -9.47
C ARG A 203 7.26 7.53 -10.76
N SER A 204 7.90 6.95 -11.77
CA SER A 204 8.04 7.58 -13.08
C SER A 204 6.70 7.70 -13.80
N LEU A 205 5.80 6.72 -13.71
CA LEU A 205 4.43 6.81 -14.25
C LEU A 205 3.63 7.94 -13.59
N ILE A 206 3.73 8.08 -12.28
CA ILE A 206 3.08 9.17 -11.53
C ILE A 206 3.66 10.53 -11.95
N SER A 207 4.99 10.65 -12.06
CA SER A 207 5.64 11.90 -12.44
C SER A 207 5.34 12.33 -13.89
N LYS A 208 4.97 11.38 -14.76
CA LYS A 208 4.53 11.63 -16.15
C LYS A 208 3.01 11.75 -16.28
N GLU A 209 2.30 11.90 -15.16
CA GLU A 209 0.84 12.10 -15.11
C GLU A 209 0.04 11.00 -15.82
N VAL A 210 0.56 9.77 -15.85
CA VAL A 210 -0.20 8.63 -16.36
C VAL A 210 -1.43 8.42 -15.48
N GLU A 211 -2.56 8.04 -16.09
CA GLU A 211 -3.83 7.84 -15.39
C GLU A 211 -3.67 6.98 -14.14
N GLN A 212 -3.77 7.61 -12.97
CA GLN A 212 -3.49 6.97 -11.69
C GLN A 212 -4.46 5.83 -11.36
N SER A 213 -5.70 5.85 -11.88
CA SER A 213 -6.65 4.75 -11.74
C SER A 213 -6.14 3.48 -12.43
N THR A 214 -5.42 3.61 -13.55
CA THR A 214 -4.75 2.51 -14.25
C THR A 214 -3.57 1.99 -13.44
N VAL A 215 -2.76 2.90 -12.86
CA VAL A 215 -1.65 2.54 -11.96
C VAL A 215 -2.17 1.79 -10.72
N PHE A 216 -3.28 2.24 -10.12
CA PHE A 216 -3.93 1.53 -9.02
C PHE A 216 -4.31 0.09 -9.38
N LYS A 217 -5.01 -0.10 -10.51
CA LYS A 217 -5.42 -1.43 -11.00
C LYS A 217 -4.21 -2.33 -11.23
N PHE A 218 -3.14 -1.78 -11.80
CA PHE A 218 -1.89 -2.51 -11.99
C PHE A 218 -1.29 -2.95 -10.65
N LEU A 219 -1.17 -2.06 -9.66
CA LEU A 219 -0.60 -2.38 -8.36
C LEU A 219 -1.38 -3.48 -7.62
N ILE A 220 -2.72 -3.45 -7.68
CA ILE A 220 -3.55 -4.51 -7.10
C ILE A 220 -3.29 -5.85 -7.80
N ARG A 221 -3.23 -5.86 -9.15
CA ARG A 221 -2.95 -7.08 -9.92
C ARG A 221 -1.54 -7.61 -9.67
N TYR A 222 -0.54 -6.71 -9.65
CA TYR A 222 0.84 -7.05 -9.31
C TYR A 222 0.94 -7.73 -7.94
N HIS A 223 0.30 -7.15 -6.92
CA HIS A 223 0.25 -7.75 -5.59
C HIS A 223 -0.35 -9.15 -5.62
N GLN A 224 -1.50 -9.33 -6.26
CA GLN A 224 -2.18 -10.63 -6.35
C GLN A 224 -1.30 -11.68 -7.05
N SER A 225 -0.71 -11.33 -8.20
CA SER A 225 0.16 -12.21 -8.98
C SER A 225 1.40 -12.62 -8.19
N LYS A 226 2.14 -11.65 -7.65
CA LYS A 226 3.39 -11.91 -6.92
C LYS A 226 3.19 -12.62 -5.59
N CYS A 227 2.08 -12.36 -4.89
CA CYS A 227 1.80 -13.04 -3.64
C CYS A 227 1.27 -14.47 -3.82
N SER A 228 0.78 -14.86 -4.98
CA SER A 228 0.16 -16.18 -5.20
C SER A 228 1.13 -17.35 -4.95
N GLY A 229 2.39 -17.23 -5.37
CA GLY A 229 3.42 -18.29 -5.22
C GLY A 229 4.54 -17.98 -4.24
N ALA A 230 4.60 -16.78 -3.67
CA ALA A 230 5.73 -16.32 -2.86
C ALA A 230 5.75 -16.93 -1.44
N LYS A 231 6.93 -16.99 -0.83
CA LYS A 231 7.11 -17.34 0.59
C LYS A 231 6.58 -16.23 1.49
N SER A 232 6.27 -16.54 2.75
CA SER A 232 5.68 -15.58 3.70
C SER A 232 6.48 -14.29 3.86
N GLU A 233 7.79 -14.37 3.91
CA GLU A 233 8.68 -13.21 4.05
C GLU A 233 8.65 -12.33 2.79
N GLU A 234 8.64 -12.94 1.62
CA GLU A 234 8.55 -12.25 0.35
C GLU A 234 7.18 -11.58 0.16
N LYS A 235 6.08 -12.28 0.51
CA LYS A 235 4.73 -11.71 0.54
C LYS A 235 4.69 -10.44 1.38
N TYR A 236 5.33 -10.48 2.55
CA TYR A 236 5.41 -9.33 3.45
C TYR A 236 6.08 -8.13 2.76
N LYS A 237 7.28 -8.34 2.17
CA LYS A 237 8.03 -7.28 1.46
C LYS A 237 7.24 -6.71 0.28
N ILE A 238 6.63 -7.57 -0.55
CA ILE A 238 5.81 -7.16 -1.68
C ILE A 238 4.63 -6.31 -1.22
N THR A 239 3.90 -6.77 -0.21
CA THR A 239 2.73 -6.06 0.30
C THR A 239 3.09 -4.70 0.89
N GLU A 240 4.18 -4.61 1.66
CA GLU A 240 4.68 -3.36 2.21
C GLU A 240 5.03 -2.35 1.11
N VAL A 241 5.71 -2.82 0.06
CA VAL A 241 6.07 -1.98 -1.10
C VAL A 241 4.82 -1.49 -1.83
N VAL A 242 3.87 -2.37 -2.11
CA VAL A 242 2.64 -1.99 -2.82
C VAL A 242 1.82 -0.99 -1.99
N ILE A 243 1.66 -1.19 -0.68
CA ILE A 243 0.99 -0.22 0.20
C ILE A 243 1.70 1.15 0.16
N GLY A 244 3.04 1.14 0.17
CA GLY A 244 3.83 2.36 0.04
C GLY A 244 3.60 3.08 -1.29
N LEU A 245 3.44 2.35 -2.39
CA LEU A 245 3.17 2.92 -3.71
C LEU A 245 1.72 3.40 -3.86
N LEU A 246 0.75 2.66 -3.33
CA LEU A 246 -0.65 3.07 -3.30
C LEU A 246 -0.85 4.40 -2.54
N SER A 247 -0.07 4.63 -1.48
CA SER A 247 -0.13 5.88 -0.71
C SER A 247 0.40 7.12 -1.44
N LEU A 248 0.96 6.95 -2.65
CA LEU A 248 1.39 8.06 -3.52
C LEU A 248 0.31 8.49 -4.52
N LEU A 249 -0.77 7.71 -4.64
CA LEU A 249 -1.84 7.97 -5.60
C LEU A 249 -2.91 8.90 -4.99
N ASP A 250 -3.54 9.67 -5.87
CA ASP A 250 -4.62 10.57 -5.49
C ASP A 250 -5.87 9.81 -5.04
N ARG A 251 -6.63 10.39 -4.12
CA ARG A 251 -7.88 9.84 -3.60
C ARG A 251 -8.83 9.36 -4.70
N SER A 252 -9.05 10.18 -5.72
CA SER A 252 -9.96 9.90 -6.84
C SER A 252 -9.60 8.67 -7.68
N SER A 253 -8.36 8.21 -7.57
CA SER A 253 -7.82 7.06 -8.32
C SER A 253 -7.90 5.74 -7.55
N LEU A 254 -8.20 5.80 -6.26
CA LEU A 254 -8.30 4.65 -5.37
C LEU A 254 -9.70 4.02 -5.44
N SER A 255 -9.79 2.73 -5.19
CA SER A 255 -11.07 2.01 -5.06
C SER A 255 -11.19 1.42 -3.67
N PHE A 256 -12.29 1.70 -3.00
CA PHE A 256 -12.59 1.16 -1.67
C PHE A 256 -12.41 -0.37 -1.62
N ARG A 257 -13.03 -1.09 -2.57
CA ARG A 257 -12.96 -2.55 -2.66
C ARG A 257 -11.53 -3.07 -2.76
N GLY A 258 -10.71 -2.45 -3.61
CA GLY A 258 -9.32 -2.85 -3.80
C GLY A 258 -8.49 -2.64 -2.54
N LEU A 259 -8.64 -1.49 -1.88
CA LEU A 259 -7.96 -1.16 -0.63
C LEU A 259 -8.39 -2.07 0.51
N PHE A 260 -9.68 -2.37 0.61
CA PHE A 260 -10.21 -3.22 1.66
C PHE A 260 -9.73 -4.67 1.55
N ASN A 261 -9.69 -5.22 0.33
CA ASN A 261 -9.10 -6.54 0.07
C ASN A 261 -7.61 -6.58 0.44
N MET A 262 -6.88 -5.51 0.14
CA MET A 262 -5.47 -5.36 0.56
C MET A 262 -5.34 -5.30 2.08
N TYR A 263 -6.25 -4.62 2.77
CA TYR A 263 -6.28 -4.56 4.22
C TYR A 263 -6.51 -5.93 4.86
N GLN A 264 -7.44 -6.72 4.33
CA GLN A 264 -7.68 -8.09 4.80
C GLN A 264 -6.44 -8.97 4.58
N ALA A 265 -5.79 -8.87 3.43
CA ALA A 265 -4.53 -9.56 3.18
C ALA A 265 -3.43 -9.14 4.18
N ALA A 266 -3.33 -7.84 4.49
CA ALA A 266 -2.39 -7.30 5.47
C ALA A 266 -2.68 -7.79 6.90
N LEU A 267 -3.94 -7.98 7.28
CA LEU A 267 -4.32 -8.56 8.56
C LEU A 267 -3.91 -10.03 8.65
N ASN A 268 -4.18 -10.82 7.60
CA ASN A 268 -3.84 -12.25 7.55
C ASN A 268 -2.32 -12.48 7.63
N MET A 269 -1.53 -11.60 7.01
CA MET A 269 -0.06 -11.64 7.05
C MET A 269 0.53 -11.02 8.34
N LYS A 270 -0.29 -10.49 9.25
CA LYS A 270 0.14 -9.79 10.47
C LYS A 270 1.12 -8.66 10.21
N LEU A 271 0.91 -7.88 9.14
CA LEU A 271 1.74 -6.73 8.81
C LEU A 271 1.87 -5.74 9.98
N GLY A 272 2.97 -5.00 9.99
CA GLY A 272 3.27 -4.00 11.01
C GLY A 272 2.21 -2.89 11.10
N LYS A 273 2.13 -2.24 12.25
CA LYS A 273 1.15 -1.18 12.53
C LYS A 273 1.20 -0.04 11.49
N LYS A 274 2.40 0.35 11.05
CA LYS A 274 2.59 1.44 10.06
C LYS A 274 1.87 1.18 8.74
N CYS A 275 1.96 -0.04 8.20
CA CYS A 275 1.28 -0.43 6.96
C CYS A 275 -0.24 -0.44 7.12
N LYS A 276 -0.74 -0.98 8.24
CA LYS A 276 -2.19 -0.99 8.55
C LYS A 276 -2.74 0.42 8.67
N THR A 277 -2.04 1.31 9.38
CA THR A 277 -2.47 2.71 9.51
C THR A 277 -2.51 3.42 8.15
N LYS A 278 -1.52 3.20 7.26
CA LYS A 278 -1.56 3.76 5.90
C LYS A 278 -2.79 3.28 5.12
N LEU A 279 -3.10 1.99 5.19
CA LEU A 279 -4.30 1.44 4.55
C LEU A 279 -5.59 1.99 5.17
N GLU A 280 -5.67 2.10 6.50
CA GLU A 280 -6.83 2.68 7.19
C GLU A 280 -7.06 4.14 6.76
N ILE A 281 -5.99 4.92 6.57
CA ILE A 281 -6.07 6.30 6.05
C ILE A 281 -6.61 6.31 4.62
N MET A 282 -6.09 5.46 3.73
CA MET A 282 -6.59 5.40 2.35
C MET A 282 -8.04 4.89 2.27
N ILE A 283 -8.40 3.87 3.06
CA ILE A 283 -9.77 3.34 3.13
C ILE A 283 -10.73 4.40 3.66
N SER A 284 -10.34 5.11 4.73
CA SER A 284 -11.19 6.15 5.32
C SER A 284 -11.48 7.29 4.33
N SER A 285 -10.53 7.62 3.46
CA SER A 285 -10.75 8.61 2.40
C SER A 285 -11.80 8.20 1.36
N GLN A 286 -12.20 6.92 1.30
CA GLN A 286 -13.16 6.36 0.35
C GLN A 286 -14.43 5.84 1.05
N LEU A 287 -14.71 6.25 2.29
CA LEU A 287 -15.89 5.75 3.05
C LEU A 287 -17.22 6.09 2.39
N ASP A 288 -17.30 7.16 1.61
CA ASP A 288 -18.47 7.55 0.84
C ASP A 288 -18.81 6.59 -0.32
N GLU A 289 -17.86 5.72 -0.71
CA GLU A 289 -18.05 4.64 -1.70
C GLU A 289 -18.26 3.26 -1.05
N ALA A 290 -18.18 3.19 0.27
CA ALA A 290 -18.32 1.93 0.98
C ALA A 290 -19.76 1.46 1.04
N THR A 291 -19.95 0.13 1.05
CA THR A 291 -21.23 -0.51 1.39
C THR A 291 -21.13 -1.13 2.78
N ILE A 292 -22.29 -1.36 3.40
CA ILE A 292 -22.36 -1.91 4.75
C ILE A 292 -21.64 -3.26 4.87
N ASP A 293 -21.72 -4.11 3.85
CA ASP A 293 -21.10 -5.44 3.85
C ASP A 293 -19.60 -5.40 4.13
N TYR A 294 -18.92 -4.35 3.68
CA TYR A 294 -17.49 -4.16 3.97
C TYR A 294 -17.21 -3.74 5.41
N LEU A 295 -18.18 -3.07 6.07
CA LEU A 295 -18.01 -2.63 7.45
C LEU A 295 -18.31 -3.75 8.45
N LEU A 296 -19.07 -4.77 8.06
CA LEU A 296 -19.43 -5.91 8.89
C LEU A 296 -18.26 -6.91 9.01
N VAL A 297 -17.09 -6.41 9.41
CA VAL A 297 -15.89 -7.22 9.63
C VAL A 297 -16.03 -8.00 10.92
N PRO A 298 -15.86 -9.35 10.88
CA PRO A 298 -15.89 -10.14 12.10
C PRO A 298 -14.88 -9.67 13.14
N SER A 299 -15.25 -9.70 14.40
CA SER A 299 -14.36 -9.26 15.46
C SER A 299 -13.13 -10.18 15.58
N PRO A 300 -11.97 -9.65 16.01
CA PRO A 300 -10.77 -10.44 16.23
C PRO A 300 -10.99 -11.55 17.27
N ARG A 301 -10.29 -12.66 17.11
CA ARG A 301 -10.36 -13.81 18.04
C ARG A 301 -10.19 -13.35 19.50
N GLY A 302 -11.03 -13.86 20.40
CA GLY A 302 -11.02 -13.53 21.83
C GLY A 302 -11.89 -12.31 22.21
N LYS A 303 -12.57 -11.67 21.27
CA LYS A 303 -13.61 -10.67 21.55
C LYS A 303 -14.99 -11.34 21.55
N LYS A 304 -15.91 -10.82 22.40
CA LYS A 304 -17.26 -11.37 22.52
C LYS A 304 -18.27 -10.76 21.56
N TYR A 305 -18.04 -9.52 21.09
CA TYR A 305 -18.91 -8.84 20.14
C TYR A 305 -18.72 -9.37 18.72
N VAL A 306 -19.75 -9.32 17.91
CA VAL A 306 -19.82 -9.96 16.58
C VAL A 306 -18.88 -9.27 15.57
N TYR A 307 -18.89 -7.93 15.51
CA TYR A 307 -18.15 -7.16 14.49
C TYR A 307 -17.02 -6.31 15.09
N ASP A 308 -15.96 -6.03 14.32
CA ASP A 308 -14.82 -5.21 14.77
C ASP A 308 -15.17 -3.71 14.82
N VAL A 309 -15.91 -3.33 15.85
CA VAL A 309 -16.27 -1.94 16.13
C VAL A 309 -15.04 -1.02 16.27
N ASN A 310 -13.91 -1.56 16.72
CA ASN A 310 -12.70 -0.73 16.87
C ASN A 310 -12.12 -0.33 15.51
N LEU A 311 -12.21 -1.19 14.49
CA LEU A 311 -11.82 -0.84 13.13
C LEU A 311 -12.67 0.32 12.61
N ILE A 312 -13.98 0.22 12.76
CA ILE A 312 -14.92 1.25 12.26
C ILE A 312 -14.71 2.59 12.97
N LEU A 313 -14.47 2.57 14.28
CA LEU A 313 -14.10 3.79 15.01
C LEU A 313 -12.81 4.42 14.47
N ARG A 314 -11.77 3.63 14.19
CA ARG A 314 -10.51 4.17 13.62
C ARG A 314 -10.71 4.72 12.21
N LEU A 315 -11.49 4.04 11.36
CA LEU A 315 -11.79 4.52 10.01
C LEU A 315 -12.56 5.84 10.05
N GLY A 316 -13.60 5.94 10.90
CA GLY A 316 -14.35 7.16 11.06
C GLY A 316 -13.55 8.31 11.68
N GLU A 317 -12.73 8.04 12.69
CA GLU A 317 -11.79 9.04 13.23
C GLU A 317 -10.80 9.54 12.16
N SER A 318 -10.25 8.62 11.35
CA SER A 318 -9.34 8.96 10.26
C SER A 318 -10.05 9.77 9.15
N TYR A 319 -11.31 9.45 8.85
CA TYR A 319 -12.13 10.22 7.92
C TYR A 319 -12.30 11.68 8.38
N LEU A 320 -12.68 11.89 9.63
CA LEU A 320 -12.84 13.22 10.19
C LEU A 320 -11.55 14.05 10.24
N LEU A 321 -10.40 13.40 10.46
CA LEU A 321 -9.10 14.08 10.47
C LEU A 321 -8.70 14.59 9.07
N GLN A 322 -9.09 13.88 8.01
CA GLN A 322 -8.77 14.29 6.63
C GLN A 322 -9.66 15.42 6.13
N GLU A 323 -10.89 15.53 6.65
CA GLU A 323 -11.84 16.57 6.27
C GLU A 323 -11.61 17.93 7.00
N GLY A 324 -10.74 17.96 8.01
CA GLY A 324 -10.55 19.10 8.91
C GLY A 324 -10.02 20.40 8.28
N ASP A 325 -9.44 20.36 7.07
CA ASP A 325 -8.86 21.51 6.39
C ASP A 325 -9.64 22.00 5.15
N ASN A 326 -10.62 21.22 4.69
CA ASN A 326 -11.50 21.61 3.58
C ASN A 326 -12.94 21.49 4.02
N LEU A 327 -13.79 22.49 3.78
CA LEU A 327 -15.23 22.37 3.98
C LEU A 327 -15.72 21.10 3.29
N PRO A 328 -16.31 20.13 4.02
CA PRO A 328 -16.72 18.88 3.42
C PRO A 328 -17.73 19.17 2.31
N GLN A 329 -17.54 18.56 1.16
CA GLN A 329 -18.62 18.49 0.19
C GLN A 329 -19.79 17.80 0.90
N MET A 330 -20.83 18.54 1.24
CA MET A 330 -21.98 18.08 2.04
C MET A 330 -22.50 16.69 1.59
N SER A 331 -22.45 16.42 0.28
CA SER A 331 -22.89 15.15 -0.30
C SER A 331 -22.10 13.91 0.14
N HIS A 332 -20.79 14.03 0.32
CA HIS A 332 -19.96 12.88 0.76
C HIS A 332 -20.19 12.58 2.24
N SER A 333 -20.24 13.61 3.06
CA SER A 333 -20.48 13.45 4.50
C SER A 333 -21.86 12.88 4.81
N THR A 334 -22.89 13.20 4.00
CA THR A 334 -24.24 12.62 4.13
C THR A 334 -24.22 11.12 3.85
N LYS A 335 -23.55 10.67 2.76
CA LYS A 335 -23.43 9.24 2.45
C LYS A 335 -22.71 8.47 3.56
N VAL A 336 -21.63 9.04 4.10
CA VAL A 336 -20.92 8.42 5.23
C VAL A 336 -21.79 8.36 6.47
N ALA A 337 -22.62 9.38 6.73
CA ALA A 337 -23.56 9.38 7.84
C ALA A 337 -24.63 8.29 7.68
N GLU A 338 -25.21 8.12 6.50
CA GLU A 338 -26.17 7.06 6.18
C GLU A 338 -25.56 5.67 6.33
N LEU A 339 -24.31 5.48 5.87
CA LEU A 339 -23.57 4.24 6.03
C LEU A 339 -23.34 3.92 7.51
N MET A 340 -22.95 4.91 8.31
CA MET A 340 -22.73 4.74 9.75
C MET A 340 -24.03 4.47 10.52
N ASP A 341 -25.13 5.08 10.13
CA ASP A 341 -26.44 4.81 10.74
C ASP A 341 -26.94 3.40 10.40
N SER A 342 -26.67 2.91 9.17
CA SER A 342 -26.92 1.51 8.79
C SER A 342 -26.04 0.54 9.60
N TYR A 343 -24.76 0.86 9.80
CA TYR A 343 -23.87 0.08 10.64
C TYR A 343 -24.32 0.04 12.11
N LEU A 344 -24.78 1.17 12.64
CA LEU A 344 -25.32 1.25 13.99
C LEU A 344 -26.55 0.35 14.16
N ALA A 345 -27.43 0.28 13.16
CA ALA A 345 -28.60 -0.60 13.19
C ALA A 345 -28.21 -2.08 13.28
N GLU A 346 -27.15 -2.50 12.55
CA GLU A 346 -26.65 -3.88 12.56
C GLU A 346 -25.95 -4.26 13.87
N VAL A 347 -25.22 -3.34 14.50
CA VAL A 347 -24.48 -3.65 15.74
C VAL A 347 -25.29 -3.41 17.01
N ALA A 348 -26.39 -2.66 16.95
CA ALA A 348 -27.22 -2.34 18.11
C ALA A 348 -27.81 -3.58 18.82
N PRO A 349 -28.21 -4.67 18.13
CA PRO A 349 -28.71 -5.88 18.77
C PRO A 349 -27.67 -6.70 19.53
N ASP A 350 -26.36 -6.45 19.29
CA ASP A 350 -25.29 -7.22 19.93
C ASP A 350 -25.17 -6.92 21.43
N PHE A 351 -25.70 -7.79 22.27
CA PHE A 351 -25.72 -7.65 23.73
C PHE A 351 -24.32 -7.65 24.39
N HIS A 352 -23.26 -8.05 23.67
CA HIS A 352 -21.88 -7.96 24.13
C HIS A 352 -21.23 -6.61 23.80
N LEU A 353 -21.86 -5.77 22.99
CA LEU A 353 -21.33 -4.46 22.64
C LEU A 353 -21.45 -3.49 23.82
N LYS A 354 -20.27 -3.11 24.38
CA LYS A 354 -20.20 -2.25 25.55
C LYS A 354 -20.81 -0.86 25.30
N PRO A 355 -21.51 -0.28 26.29
CA PRO A 355 -22.14 1.05 26.17
C PRO A 355 -21.16 2.15 25.73
N SER A 356 -19.91 2.11 26.24
CA SER A 356 -18.87 3.06 25.85
C SER A 356 -18.48 2.96 24.36
N LYS A 357 -18.53 1.76 23.76
CA LYS A 357 -18.23 1.57 22.35
C LYS A 357 -19.40 2.01 21.46
N PHE A 358 -20.61 1.65 21.84
CA PHE A 358 -21.80 2.12 21.15
C PHE A 358 -21.92 3.64 21.21
N ALA A 359 -21.71 4.25 22.37
CA ALA A 359 -21.68 5.71 22.53
C ALA A 359 -20.60 6.36 21.63
N ALA A 360 -19.40 5.76 21.54
CA ALA A 360 -18.33 6.26 20.66
C ALA A 360 -18.73 6.24 19.19
N LEU A 361 -19.41 5.17 18.72
CA LEU A 361 -19.92 5.07 17.34
C LEU A 361 -21.02 6.12 17.08
N VAL A 362 -21.97 6.26 17.97
CA VAL A 362 -23.09 7.18 17.85
C VAL A 362 -22.61 8.64 17.81
N LEU A 363 -21.60 8.97 18.61
CA LEU A 363 -21.00 10.30 18.71
C LEU A 363 -19.89 10.57 17.68
N LEU A 364 -19.54 9.59 16.86
CA LEU A 364 -18.42 9.69 15.93
C LEU A 364 -18.60 10.84 14.93
N LEU A 365 -19.79 10.92 14.31
CA LEU A 365 -20.09 11.96 13.33
C LEU A 365 -20.90 13.10 13.98
N PRO A 366 -20.61 14.35 13.61
CA PRO A 366 -21.38 15.49 14.12
C PRO A 366 -22.85 15.45 13.64
N ALA A 367 -23.76 15.94 14.46
CA ALA A 367 -25.19 15.95 14.16
C ALA A 367 -25.57 16.79 12.93
N SER A 368 -24.68 17.66 12.45
CA SER A 368 -24.89 18.52 11.28
C SER A 368 -24.93 17.75 9.98
N VAL A 369 -24.14 16.68 9.83
CA VAL A 369 -24.01 15.89 8.60
C VAL A 369 -25.20 14.99 8.28
N ARG A 370 -26.12 14.79 9.23
CA ARG A 370 -27.35 14.03 9.05
C ARG A 370 -28.52 14.94 8.70
N GLU A 371 -29.27 14.58 7.67
CA GLU A 371 -30.53 15.28 7.33
C GLU A 371 -31.64 14.88 8.28
N SER A 372 -31.83 13.58 8.54
CA SER A 372 -32.74 13.02 9.55
C SER A 372 -32.00 12.27 10.63
N HIS A 373 -32.53 12.21 11.82
CA HIS A 373 -32.02 11.40 12.94
C HIS A 373 -32.88 10.15 13.22
N ASP A 374 -33.82 9.80 12.36
CA ASP A 374 -34.77 8.71 12.59
C ASP A 374 -34.06 7.36 12.69
N ARG A 375 -33.18 7.02 11.72
CA ARG A 375 -32.39 5.77 11.75
C ARG A 375 -31.49 5.66 12.98
N LEU A 376 -30.86 6.79 13.35
CA LEU A 376 -30.02 6.84 14.55
C LEU A 376 -30.85 6.61 15.81
N TYR A 377 -32.08 7.21 15.89
CA TYR A 377 -33.00 7.04 17.00
C TYR A 377 -33.48 5.59 17.11
N GLU A 378 -33.84 4.95 16.00
CA GLU A 378 -34.23 3.54 15.93
C GLU A 378 -33.09 2.61 16.39
N ALA A 379 -31.85 2.83 15.92
CA ALA A 379 -30.68 2.06 16.35
C ALA A 379 -30.44 2.18 17.86
N ILE A 380 -30.54 3.40 18.42
CA ILE A 380 -30.45 3.64 19.88
C ILE A 380 -31.57 2.91 20.63
N ALA A 381 -32.78 2.93 20.10
CA ALA A 381 -33.92 2.24 20.72
C ALA A 381 -33.74 0.72 20.79
N VAL A 382 -33.23 0.13 19.68
CA VAL A 382 -32.84 -1.30 19.64
C VAL A 382 -31.78 -1.60 20.68
N TYR A 383 -30.72 -0.76 20.73
CA TYR A 383 -29.66 -0.91 21.71
C TYR A 383 -30.17 -0.88 23.16
N PHE A 384 -31.05 0.06 23.51
CA PHE A 384 -31.67 0.17 24.85
C PHE A 384 -32.59 -1.01 25.15
N LYS A 385 -33.23 -1.58 24.14
CA LYS A 385 -34.08 -2.78 24.28
C LYS A 385 -33.26 -4.00 24.64
N CYS A 386 -32.10 -4.16 24.01
CA CYS A 386 -31.20 -5.32 24.21
C CYS A 386 -30.35 -5.17 25.48
N HIS A 387 -30.06 -3.93 25.94
CA HIS A 387 -29.21 -3.65 27.09
C HIS A 387 -30.04 -3.07 28.25
N THR A 388 -30.76 -3.93 28.97
CA THR A 388 -31.66 -3.49 30.04
C THR A 388 -30.97 -2.95 31.29
N GLY A 389 -29.69 -3.26 31.50
CA GLY A 389 -28.89 -2.86 32.66
C GLY A 389 -28.12 -1.54 32.50
N LEU A 390 -28.44 -0.70 31.53
CA LEU A 390 -27.77 0.57 31.31
C LEU A 390 -28.01 1.58 32.44
N TYR A 391 -26.93 2.20 32.91
CA TYR A 391 -27.04 3.34 33.82
C TYR A 391 -27.61 4.58 33.10
N GLU A 392 -28.31 5.44 33.84
CA GLU A 392 -28.91 6.65 33.28
C GLU A 392 -27.85 7.57 32.62
N GLN A 393 -26.65 7.61 33.17
CA GLN A 393 -25.50 8.35 32.63
C GLN A 393 -25.09 7.84 31.25
N GLU A 394 -25.08 6.51 31.06
CA GLU A 394 -24.76 5.90 29.76
C GLU A 394 -25.83 6.22 28.71
N LYS A 395 -27.09 6.14 29.08
CA LYS A 395 -28.20 6.54 28.19
C LYS A 395 -28.14 8.02 27.82
N LEU A 396 -27.86 8.92 28.77
CA LEU A 396 -27.68 10.34 28.51
C LEU A 396 -26.53 10.58 27.54
N THR A 397 -25.38 9.89 27.73
CA THR A 397 -24.21 10.01 26.84
C THR A 397 -24.55 9.58 25.41
N ILE A 398 -25.25 8.45 25.22
CA ILE A 398 -25.68 7.96 23.90
C ILE A 398 -26.67 8.95 23.27
N CYS A 399 -27.64 9.42 24.02
CA CYS A 399 -28.65 10.37 23.52
C CYS A 399 -28.10 11.76 23.19
N CYS A 400 -26.87 12.09 23.63
CA CYS A 400 -26.22 13.34 23.25
C CYS A 400 -26.01 13.50 21.73
N ALA A 401 -25.96 12.42 20.96
CA ALA A 401 -25.83 12.49 19.50
C ALA A 401 -27.15 12.92 18.82
N LEU A 402 -28.29 12.75 19.51
CA LEU A 402 -29.62 13.03 18.92
C LEU A 402 -29.88 14.54 18.81
N ASN A 403 -30.39 14.93 17.63
CA ASN A 403 -31.02 16.22 17.42
C ASN A 403 -32.53 15.99 17.27
N TYR A 404 -33.27 16.23 18.35
CA TYR A 404 -34.74 16.01 18.41
C TYR A 404 -35.53 16.86 17.41
N LYS A 405 -34.93 17.94 16.86
CA LYS A 405 -35.55 18.75 15.81
C LYS A 405 -35.54 18.10 14.44
N LYS A 406 -34.66 17.10 14.25
CA LYS A 406 -34.48 16.33 13.02
C LYS A 406 -35.20 14.95 13.09
N LEU A 407 -36.04 14.71 14.09
CA LEU A 407 -36.82 13.49 14.21
C LEU A 407 -38.23 13.70 13.61
N SER A 408 -38.69 12.72 12.84
CA SER A 408 -40.05 12.69 12.31
C SER A 408 -41.07 12.32 13.40
N ALA A 409 -42.33 12.70 13.18
CA ALA A 409 -43.41 12.34 14.08
C ALA A 409 -43.67 10.82 14.10
N GLU A 410 -43.39 10.15 12.99
CA GLU A 410 -43.51 8.69 12.84
C GLU A 410 -42.47 7.98 13.72
N ALA A 411 -41.20 8.37 13.67
CA ALA A 411 -40.12 7.78 14.46
C ALA A 411 -40.42 7.89 15.97
N LEU A 412 -40.95 9.02 16.40
CA LEU A 412 -41.34 9.26 17.80
C LEU A 412 -42.55 8.40 18.24
N LYS A 413 -43.46 8.04 17.33
CA LYS A 413 -44.61 7.17 17.63
C LYS A 413 -44.23 5.69 17.64
N GLN A 414 -43.35 5.25 16.74
CA GLN A 414 -43.00 3.84 16.59
C GLN A 414 -42.16 3.32 17.77
N VAL A 415 -41.40 4.18 18.42
CA VAL A 415 -40.51 3.79 19.53
C VAL A 415 -41.10 4.35 20.86
N PRO A 416 -41.58 3.48 21.75
CA PRO A 416 -42.11 3.95 23.05
C PRO A 416 -41.01 4.69 23.83
N CYS A 417 -41.27 5.93 24.17
CA CYS A 417 -40.32 6.82 24.87
C CYS A 417 -39.97 6.38 26.30
N THR A 418 -40.55 5.28 26.80
CA THR A 418 -40.40 4.83 28.20
C THR A 418 -39.00 4.49 28.66
N LYS A 419 -38.06 4.23 27.71
CA LYS A 419 -36.66 3.88 28.00
C LYS A 419 -35.68 5.01 27.73
N PHE A 420 -36.13 6.10 27.11
CA PHE A 420 -35.25 7.23 26.78
C PHE A 420 -35.26 8.27 27.92
N PRO A 421 -34.09 8.88 28.20
CA PRO A 421 -34.03 10.05 29.07
C PRO A 421 -34.89 11.20 28.51
N SER A 422 -35.46 12.01 29.40
CA SER A 422 -36.23 13.16 28.93
C SER A 422 -35.37 14.11 28.11
N ARG A 423 -35.96 14.76 27.10
CA ARG A 423 -35.24 15.72 26.25
C ARG A 423 -34.56 16.81 27.09
N ARG A 424 -35.25 17.31 28.16
CA ARG A 424 -34.67 18.30 29.06
C ARG A 424 -33.43 17.78 29.78
N ALA A 425 -33.43 16.53 30.22
CA ALA A 425 -32.27 15.90 30.86
C ALA A 425 -31.08 15.79 29.90
N VAL A 426 -31.33 15.39 28.64
CA VAL A 426 -30.25 15.31 27.60
C VAL A 426 -29.70 16.70 27.28
N GLU A 427 -30.53 17.71 27.11
CA GLU A 427 -30.11 19.09 26.84
C GLU A 427 -29.32 19.69 28.02
N ALA A 428 -29.76 19.45 29.27
CA ALA A 428 -29.01 19.85 30.47
C ALA A 428 -27.65 19.16 30.56
N PHE A 429 -27.60 17.87 30.27
CA PHE A 429 -26.34 17.09 30.25
C PHE A 429 -25.37 17.55 29.15
N LYS A 430 -25.88 17.85 27.93
CA LYS A 430 -25.08 18.47 26.85
C LYS A 430 -24.44 19.79 27.30
N LYS A 431 -25.24 20.67 27.93
CA LYS A 431 -24.80 21.96 28.41
C LYS A 431 -23.72 21.80 29.50
N GLN A 432 -23.90 20.85 30.41
CA GLN A 432 -22.94 20.55 31.47
C GLN A 432 -21.61 20.06 30.85
N GLN A 433 -21.65 19.19 29.84
CA GLN A 433 -20.46 18.69 29.15
C GLN A 433 -19.75 19.79 28.34
N SER A 434 -20.48 20.68 27.67
CA SER A 434 -19.88 21.79 26.90
C SER A 434 -19.19 22.79 27.84
N ASN A 435 -19.80 23.10 28.98
CA ASN A 435 -19.19 23.97 30.01
C ASN A 435 -17.93 23.35 30.58
N LEU A 436 -17.87 22.03 30.80
CA LEU A 436 -16.69 21.33 31.27
C LEU A 436 -15.56 21.34 30.23
N ARG A 437 -15.89 21.21 28.93
CA ARG A 437 -14.91 21.30 27.84
C ARG A 437 -14.33 22.71 27.70
N SER A 438 -15.18 23.74 27.76
CA SER A 438 -14.75 25.13 27.74
C SER A 438 -13.81 25.43 28.94
N PHE A 439 -14.20 25.03 30.13
CA PHE A 439 -13.39 25.20 31.33
C PHE A 439 -12.03 24.50 31.23
N LEU A 440 -11.97 23.29 30.68
CA LEU A 440 -10.71 22.56 30.47
C LEU A 440 -9.84 23.21 29.39
N GLN A 441 -10.45 23.75 28.35
CA GLN A 441 -9.76 24.45 27.26
C GLN A 441 -9.16 25.77 27.77
N ASP A 442 -9.89 26.51 28.60
CA ASP A 442 -9.41 27.73 29.26
C ASP A 442 -8.25 27.45 30.26
N PHE A 443 -8.30 26.32 30.96
CA PHE A 443 -7.22 25.88 31.84
C PHE A 443 -5.93 25.51 31.08
N TYR A 444 -6.09 24.90 29.91
CA TYR A 444 -4.93 24.56 29.04
C TYR A 444 -4.26 25.82 28.48
N TYR A 445 -5.06 26.84 28.12
CA TYR A 445 -4.54 28.10 27.61
C TYR A 445 -3.82 28.94 28.65
N ILE A 446 -4.18 28.81 29.92
CA ILE A 446 -3.53 29.51 31.05
C ILE A 446 -2.21 28.81 31.40
N GLY A 447 -2.15 27.47 31.33
CA GLY A 447 -0.92 26.69 31.65
C GLY A 447 0.20 26.81 30.62
N THR A 448 -0.08 27.23 29.39
CA THR A 448 0.92 27.40 28.32
C THR A 448 1.52 28.81 28.23
N LYS A 449 1.07 29.74 29.08
CA LYS A 449 1.62 31.12 29.13
C LYS A 449 2.81 31.29 30.06
N ASP A 450 3.05 30.36 30.97
CA ASP A 450 4.07 30.50 32.03
C ASP A 450 5.37 29.70 31.80
N GLU A 451 5.47 28.93 30.69
CA GLU A 451 6.71 28.22 30.34
C GLU A 451 7.24 28.67 28.98
N LYS A 452 7.83 29.86 28.93
CA LYS A 452 8.82 30.22 27.90
C LYS A 452 10.18 30.31 28.59
N GLU A 453 10.83 29.18 28.75
CA GLU A 453 12.28 29.10 28.89
C GLU A 453 12.88 28.67 27.54
N GLU A 454 13.88 29.48 27.14
CA GLU A 454 14.72 29.35 25.96
C GLU A 454 15.32 27.95 25.84
N ILE A 455 15.13 27.29 24.71
CA ILE A 455 15.99 26.18 24.25
C ILE A 455 16.43 26.48 22.82
N ASP A 456 17.77 26.61 22.68
CA ASP A 456 18.50 26.84 21.44
C ASP A 456 18.14 25.83 20.32
N PRO A 457 18.08 26.27 19.06
CA PRO A 457 17.80 25.40 17.93
C PRO A 457 19.06 24.72 17.42
N VAL A 458 19.28 23.46 17.72
CA VAL A 458 20.20 22.59 16.96
C VAL A 458 19.46 21.92 15.82
N LEU A 459 19.91 22.27 14.63
CA LEU A 459 19.61 21.74 13.32
C LEU A 459 19.19 20.25 13.30
N LEU A 460 17.97 19.96 12.83
CA LEU A 460 17.60 18.69 12.23
C LEU A 460 16.53 18.93 11.16
N ASP A 461 16.88 18.58 9.94
CA ASP A 461 16.03 18.61 8.75
C ASP A 461 14.71 17.88 9.00
N ALA A 462 13.62 18.65 9.07
CA ALA A 462 12.26 18.15 9.22
C ALA A 462 11.41 18.58 8.03
N LYS A 463 11.42 17.77 6.99
CA LYS A 463 10.47 17.86 5.86
C LYS A 463 9.48 16.72 5.74
N ASP A 464 9.26 15.89 6.78
CA ASP A 464 8.37 14.72 6.69
C ASP A 464 7.53 14.40 7.94
N LEU A 465 7.13 15.38 8.77
CA LEU A 465 6.50 15.05 10.06
C LEU A 465 5.42 16.03 10.53
N ASP A 466 4.30 16.16 9.79
CA ASP A 466 3.18 16.99 10.30
C ASP A 466 1.81 16.27 10.47
N LEU A 467 1.68 14.96 10.17
CA LEU A 467 0.43 14.24 10.39
C LEU A 467 0.25 13.53 11.75
N PRO A 468 1.31 13.13 12.49
CA PRO A 468 1.12 12.40 13.74
C PRO A 468 0.77 13.27 14.96
N THR A 469 1.12 14.55 14.97
CA THR A 469 1.02 15.42 16.16
C THR A 469 -0.43 15.80 16.48
N LYS A 470 -1.22 16.18 15.48
CA LYS A 470 -2.65 16.52 15.67
C LYS A 470 -3.49 15.30 16.07
N ALA A 471 -3.18 14.12 15.54
CA ALA A 471 -3.84 12.87 15.93
C ALA A 471 -3.48 12.44 17.36
N LEU A 472 -2.26 12.74 17.81
CA LEU A 472 -1.84 12.50 19.20
C LEU A 472 -2.50 13.48 20.16
N GLU A 473 -2.65 14.75 19.79
CA GLU A 473 -3.34 15.76 20.60
C GLU A 473 -4.84 15.45 20.74
N LEU A 474 -5.53 15.07 19.68
CA LEU A 474 -6.91 14.62 19.75
C LEU A 474 -7.07 13.35 20.59
N LYS A 475 -6.15 12.38 20.49
CA LYS A 475 -6.11 11.21 21.39
C LYS A 475 -5.81 11.58 22.84
N ARG A 476 -4.94 12.55 23.09
CA ARG A 476 -4.68 13.08 24.44
C ARG A 476 -5.91 13.78 25.00
N VAL A 477 -6.58 14.60 24.20
CA VAL A 477 -7.80 15.31 24.63
C VAL A 477 -8.96 14.32 24.88
N PHE A 478 -9.19 13.33 24.00
CA PHE A 478 -10.20 12.30 24.23
C PHE A 478 -9.81 11.34 25.37
N GLY A 479 -8.55 10.95 25.49
CA GLY A 479 -8.04 10.12 26.58
C GLY A 479 -8.10 10.84 27.94
N ALA A 480 -7.72 12.10 27.99
CA ALA A 480 -7.76 12.93 29.20
C ALA A 480 -9.23 13.19 29.65
N VAL A 481 -10.14 13.41 28.70
CA VAL A 481 -11.58 13.53 29.00
C VAL A 481 -12.14 12.21 29.53
N GLN A 482 -11.75 11.06 29.00
CA GLN A 482 -12.16 9.74 29.54
C GLN A 482 -11.58 9.47 30.94
N ILE A 483 -10.34 9.87 31.21
CA ILE A 483 -9.69 9.67 32.51
C ILE A 483 -10.28 10.63 33.55
N GLN A 484 -10.55 11.88 33.19
CA GLN A 484 -11.13 12.85 34.13
C GLN A 484 -12.63 12.60 34.39
N VAL A 485 -13.39 12.15 33.39
CA VAL A 485 -14.76 11.67 33.61
C VAL A 485 -14.77 10.50 34.61
N LYS A 486 -13.80 9.54 34.49
CA LYS A 486 -13.62 8.48 35.49
C LYS A 486 -13.25 9.00 36.86
N ASN A 487 -12.42 10.02 36.95
CA ASN A 487 -11.95 10.59 38.23
C ASN A 487 -13.01 11.47 38.91
N VAL A 488 -13.80 12.22 38.12
CA VAL A 488 -14.95 13.00 38.62
C VAL A 488 -16.08 12.08 39.12
N ILE A 489 -16.31 10.94 38.42
CA ILE A 489 -17.25 9.92 38.86
C ILE A 489 -16.77 9.26 40.16
N LYS A 490 -15.47 9.02 40.33
CA LYS A 490 -14.89 8.50 41.60
C LYS A 490 -14.92 9.50 42.76
N SER A 491 -14.80 10.80 42.50
CA SER A 491 -14.76 11.83 43.53
C SER A 491 -16.13 12.31 44.05
N ARG A 492 -17.25 11.93 43.36
CA ARG A 492 -18.61 12.32 43.73
C ARG A 492 -19.51 11.22 44.28
N LEU A 493 -18.98 10.01 44.48
CA LEU A 493 -19.69 8.98 45.24
C LEU A 493 -19.44 9.26 46.74
N PRO A 494 -20.48 9.58 47.54
CA PRO A 494 -20.35 9.64 48.99
C PRO A 494 -20.05 8.22 49.48
N PHE A 495 -18.97 8.10 50.22
CA PHE A 495 -18.65 6.89 50.97
C PHE A 495 -19.82 6.61 51.94
N GLN A 496 -20.68 5.68 51.60
CA GLN A 496 -21.46 4.97 52.57
C GLN A 496 -20.70 3.69 52.95
N THR A 497 -19.94 3.81 53.99
CA THR A 497 -19.48 2.68 54.78
C THR A 497 -20.66 2.10 55.51
N THR A 498 -21.15 0.95 55.07
CA THR A 498 -21.84 0.04 55.96
C THR A 498 -20.97 -1.18 56.15
N ASN A 499 -20.39 -1.20 57.35
CA ASN A 499 -19.91 -2.41 58.02
C ASN A 499 -21.01 -3.44 58.02
N ASN A 500 -20.75 -4.62 57.50
CA ASN A 500 -21.32 -5.83 58.07
C ASN A 500 -20.32 -6.99 57.93
N ARG A 501 -19.70 -7.24 59.06
CA ARG A 501 -19.14 -8.55 59.43
C ARG A 501 -20.30 -9.56 59.51
N TYR A 502 -20.12 -10.75 59.03
CA TYR A 502 -20.22 -12.05 59.66
C TYR A 502 -20.18 -13.17 58.64
N LEU A 503 -19.12 -13.92 58.69
CA LEU A 503 -19.12 -15.37 58.43
C LEU A 503 -19.78 -16.10 59.61
N PRO A 504 -20.37 -17.29 59.48
CA PRO A 504 -19.52 -18.45 59.68
C PRO A 504 -19.80 -19.62 58.73
N ASN A 505 -18.76 -20.46 58.63
CA ASN A 505 -18.75 -21.85 58.14
C ASN A 505 -19.91 -22.70 58.63
N LEU A 506 -20.29 -23.67 57.81
CA LEU A 506 -20.51 -25.04 58.27
C LEU A 506 -20.68 -25.99 57.10
N PHE A 507 -19.80 -26.93 57.04
CA PHE A 507 -19.85 -28.25 56.40
C PHE A 507 -21.01 -29.12 56.96
N PRO A 508 -21.27 -30.29 56.42
CA PRO A 508 -20.36 -31.23 55.78
C PRO A 508 -20.42 -31.35 54.25
#